data_1d3c4fb51961098b8c13f311d10aea20
#
_entry.id   1d3c4fb51961098b8c13f311d10aea20
#
_cell.length_a   1.000
_cell.length_b   1.000
_cell.length_c   1.000
_cell.angle_alpha   90.00
_cell.angle_beta   90.00
_cell.angle_gamma   90.00
#
_symmetry.space_group_name_H-M   'P 1'
#
loop_
_entity.id
_entity.type
_entity.pdbx_description
1 polymer ?
#
loop_
_entity_poly.entity_id
_entity_poly.type
_entity_poly.pdbx_seq_one_letter_code
_entity_poly.pdbx_strand_id
1 'polypeptide(L)'
;MGLMCTSFTIIPTEQPTVSSPIAITVSQHLITDSTLHIDDEATVLYNAINLSAYGLSAEAFNYAWTGYQELLERNKIRRINYLTICDFSQSSGKKRLYIIDIENQRLVTNTYVAHGKNSGGEFATTFSNKPESLQSSLGFYITSSTYIGKHGLSLRINGVDPGYNDKALERTIVIHGAAYVDPARAKAGVFMGRSWGCPAVPEKESASIINTIKEGSCLFIYHPGKNYLLGSKILNG
;
A
#
# COMPACT_ATOMS: atom_id res chain seq x y z
N MET A 1 19.01 -57.83 -71.28
CA MET A 1 18.04 -56.72 -70.90
C MET A 1 17.27 -57.18 -69.71
N GLY A 2 17.69 -56.83 -68.56
CA GLY A 2 17.09 -57.25 -67.30
C GLY A 2 16.77 -56.00 -66.50
N LEU A 3 15.50 -55.73 -66.23
CA LEU A 3 15.01 -54.67 -65.32
C LEU A 3 15.15 -55.17 -63.88
N MET A 4 16.01 -54.53 -63.10
CA MET A 4 15.98 -54.69 -61.63
C MET A 4 14.95 -53.78 -60.99
N CYS A 5 13.94 -54.39 -60.43
CA CYS A 5 12.99 -53.69 -59.48
C CYS A 5 13.62 -53.65 -58.09
N THR A 6 13.96 -52.47 -57.60
CA THR A 6 14.37 -52.27 -56.20
C THR A 6 13.14 -51.89 -55.39
N SER A 7 12.74 -52.77 -54.47
CA SER A 7 11.66 -52.54 -53.54
C SER A 7 12.14 -51.64 -52.41
N PHE A 8 11.51 -50.43 -52.22
CA PHE A 8 11.72 -49.58 -51.04
C PHE A 8 10.79 -49.99 -49.91
N THR A 9 11.36 -50.43 -48.82
CA THR A 9 10.63 -50.71 -47.58
C THR A 9 10.44 -49.41 -46.85
N ILE A 10 9.20 -48.98 -46.64
CA ILE A 10 8.82 -47.81 -45.83
C ILE A 10 8.73 -48.25 -44.38
N ILE A 11 9.58 -47.69 -43.53
CA ILE A 11 9.53 -47.86 -42.08
C ILE A 11 8.54 -46.81 -41.55
N PRO A 12 7.49 -47.16 -40.75
CA PRO A 12 6.63 -46.16 -40.14
C PRO A 12 7.35 -45.46 -39.00
N THR A 13 7.49 -44.15 -39.11
CA THR A 13 7.94 -43.28 -38.01
C THR A 13 6.79 -43.13 -37.03
N GLU A 14 6.96 -43.57 -35.80
CA GLU A 14 6.09 -43.29 -34.68
C GLU A 14 6.10 -41.77 -34.40
N GLN A 15 4.92 -41.15 -34.43
CA GLN A 15 4.72 -39.81 -33.95
C GLN A 15 4.64 -39.82 -32.40
N PRO A 16 5.26 -38.86 -31.72
CA PRO A 16 5.08 -38.72 -30.27
C PRO A 16 3.65 -38.26 -29.97
N THR A 17 2.98 -39.01 -29.13
CA THR A 17 1.67 -38.68 -28.59
C THR A 17 1.78 -37.43 -27.73
N VAL A 18 1.18 -36.34 -28.20
CA VAL A 18 0.97 -35.11 -27.41
C VAL A 18 -0.02 -35.43 -26.31
N SER A 19 0.44 -35.44 -25.07
CA SER A 19 -0.41 -35.54 -23.90
C SER A 19 -1.32 -34.32 -23.82
N SER A 20 -2.62 -34.56 -23.79
CA SER A 20 -3.66 -33.55 -23.60
C SER A 20 -3.41 -32.72 -22.34
N PRO A 21 -3.65 -31.40 -22.34
CA PRO A 21 -3.58 -30.61 -21.14
C PRO A 21 -4.68 -31.07 -20.16
N ILE A 22 -4.27 -31.29 -18.92
CA ILE A 22 -5.17 -31.56 -17.79
C ILE A 22 -6.11 -30.35 -17.69
N ALA A 23 -7.38 -30.55 -18.03
CA ALA A 23 -8.44 -29.60 -17.75
C ALA A 23 -8.60 -29.52 -16.24
N ILE A 24 -8.11 -28.43 -15.61
CA ILE A 24 -8.44 -28.10 -14.23
C ILE A 24 -9.92 -27.71 -14.25
N THR A 25 -10.75 -28.63 -13.85
CA THR A 25 -12.17 -28.37 -13.58
C THR A 25 -12.23 -27.46 -12.36
N VAL A 26 -12.41 -26.16 -12.57
CA VAL A 26 -12.79 -25.24 -11.49
C VAL A 26 -14.18 -25.62 -11.07
N SER A 27 -14.28 -26.37 -9.98
CA SER A 27 -15.54 -26.70 -9.33
C SER A 27 -16.17 -25.39 -8.86
N GLN A 28 -17.28 -25.02 -9.47
CA GLN A 28 -18.16 -23.96 -8.97
C GLN A 28 -18.73 -24.44 -7.62
N HIS A 29 -18.13 -24.01 -6.52
CA HIS A 29 -18.74 -24.07 -5.19
C HIS A 29 -19.15 -22.65 -4.80
N LEU A 30 -20.43 -22.41 -4.99
CA LEU A 30 -21.39 -21.58 -4.26
C LEU A 30 -20.83 -20.57 -3.24
N ILE A 31 -21.14 -19.32 -3.58
CA ILE A 31 -21.39 -18.13 -2.79
C ILE A 31 -21.73 -18.46 -1.31
N THR A 32 -20.74 -18.41 -0.43
CA THR A 32 -20.92 -18.10 0.98
C THR A 32 -19.56 -17.63 1.53
N ASP A 33 -19.58 -16.38 2.02
CA ASP A 33 -18.56 -15.78 2.85
C ASP A 33 -17.38 -15.05 2.17
N SER A 34 -17.70 -13.89 1.56
CA SER A 34 -16.69 -12.97 1.03
C SER A 34 -15.75 -12.40 2.11
N THR A 35 -16.16 -12.38 3.37
CA THR A 35 -15.35 -11.88 4.50
C THR A 35 -14.21 -12.83 4.87
N LEU A 36 -14.46 -14.11 4.90
CA LEU A 36 -13.42 -15.13 5.20
C LEU A 36 -12.33 -15.17 4.12
N HIS A 37 -12.68 -14.85 2.88
CA HIS A 37 -11.72 -14.90 1.76
C HIS A 37 -10.71 -13.74 1.82
N ILE A 38 -11.15 -12.55 2.21
CA ILE A 38 -10.30 -11.35 2.30
C ILE A 38 -9.30 -11.48 3.46
N ASP A 39 -9.72 -12.00 4.59
CA ASP A 39 -8.86 -12.20 5.75
C ASP A 39 -7.79 -13.26 5.49
N ASP A 40 -8.10 -14.28 4.67
CA ASP A 40 -7.14 -15.31 4.27
C ASP A 40 -6.08 -14.75 3.30
N GLU A 41 -6.48 -14.01 2.27
CA GLU A 41 -5.56 -13.37 1.33
C GLU A 41 -4.62 -12.36 2.02
N ALA A 42 -5.15 -11.54 2.92
CA ALA A 42 -4.37 -10.60 3.72
C ALA A 42 -3.31 -11.33 4.54
N THR A 43 -3.70 -12.41 5.21
CA THR A 43 -2.80 -13.21 6.05
C THR A 43 -1.71 -13.87 5.22
N VAL A 44 -2.06 -14.45 4.07
CA VAL A 44 -1.10 -15.08 3.15
C VAL A 44 -0.08 -14.04 2.66
N LEU A 45 -0.53 -12.88 2.19
CA LEU A 45 0.36 -11.82 1.69
C LEU A 45 1.25 -11.24 2.80
N TYR A 46 0.68 -10.98 3.98
CA TYR A 46 1.41 -10.50 5.15
C TYR A 46 2.58 -11.42 5.52
N ASN A 47 2.31 -12.73 5.56
CA ASN A 47 3.31 -13.73 5.89
C ASN A 47 4.34 -13.93 4.75
N ALA A 48 3.91 -13.94 3.49
CA ALA A 48 4.80 -14.09 2.34
C ALA A 48 5.85 -12.96 2.28
N ILE A 49 5.45 -11.72 2.60
CA ILE A 49 6.36 -10.57 2.64
C ILE A 49 7.15 -10.51 3.97
N ASN A 50 6.72 -11.26 4.99
CA ASN A 50 7.27 -11.22 6.36
C ASN A 50 7.19 -9.81 6.98
N LEU A 51 6.02 -9.16 6.87
CA LEU A 51 5.83 -7.77 7.31
C LEU A 51 6.02 -7.58 8.82
N SER A 52 5.80 -8.63 9.62
CA SER A 52 6.07 -8.62 11.07
C SER A 52 7.53 -8.32 11.40
N ALA A 53 8.47 -8.82 10.61
CA ALA A 53 9.91 -8.58 10.81
C ALA A 53 10.29 -7.08 10.63
N TYR A 54 9.46 -6.32 9.91
CA TYR A 54 9.62 -4.88 9.72
C TYR A 54 8.79 -4.06 10.71
N GLY A 55 8.06 -4.72 11.61
CA GLY A 55 7.29 -4.09 12.69
C GLY A 55 5.88 -3.62 12.29
N LEU A 56 5.37 -3.94 11.11
CA LEU A 56 3.98 -3.70 10.77
C LEU A 56 3.10 -4.75 11.48
N SER A 57 2.08 -4.31 12.20
CA SER A 57 1.14 -5.24 12.83
C SER A 57 0.19 -5.88 11.79
N ALA A 58 -0.21 -7.13 12.03
CA ALA A 58 -1.22 -7.79 11.20
C ALA A 58 -2.54 -7.01 11.19
N GLU A 59 -2.92 -6.43 12.33
CA GLU A 59 -4.13 -5.59 12.43
C GLU A 59 -4.08 -4.39 11.47
N ALA A 60 -2.98 -3.61 11.49
CA ALA A 60 -2.81 -2.45 10.61
C ALA A 60 -2.81 -2.85 9.13
N PHE A 61 -2.18 -4.00 8.81
CA PHE A 61 -2.17 -4.53 7.46
C PHE A 61 -3.55 -5.01 7.01
N ASN A 62 -4.30 -5.71 7.85
CA ASN A 62 -5.64 -6.20 7.54
C ASN A 62 -6.60 -5.04 7.23
N TYR A 63 -6.61 -3.98 8.04
CA TYR A 63 -7.40 -2.79 7.72
C TYR A 63 -6.96 -2.11 6.42
N ALA A 64 -5.65 -2.03 6.18
CA ALA A 64 -5.13 -1.47 4.93
C ALA A 64 -5.54 -2.30 3.71
N TRP A 65 -5.50 -3.63 3.83
CA TRP A 65 -5.90 -4.58 2.79
C TRP A 65 -7.39 -4.49 2.48
N THR A 66 -8.24 -4.52 3.52
CA THR A 66 -9.70 -4.39 3.38
C THR A 66 -10.07 -3.13 2.60
N GLY A 67 -9.55 -1.97 3.01
CA GLY A 67 -9.87 -0.73 2.32
C GLY A 67 -9.20 -0.60 0.94
N TYR A 68 -8.04 -1.23 0.71
CA TYR A 68 -7.43 -1.32 -0.61
C TYR A 68 -8.32 -2.12 -1.57
N GLN A 69 -8.83 -3.29 -1.16
CA GLN A 69 -9.74 -4.10 -1.96
C GLN A 69 -11.03 -3.35 -2.28
N GLU A 70 -11.65 -2.72 -1.29
CA GLU A 70 -12.84 -1.89 -1.46
C GLU A 70 -12.63 -0.75 -2.49
N LEU A 71 -11.48 -0.06 -2.40
CA LEU A 71 -11.14 1.00 -3.34
C LEU A 71 -10.82 0.47 -4.75
N LEU A 72 -10.29 -0.75 -4.84
CA LEU A 72 -10.04 -1.44 -6.11
C LEU A 72 -11.36 -1.80 -6.79
N GLU A 73 -12.32 -2.39 -6.07
CA GLU A 73 -13.66 -2.72 -6.56
C GLU A 73 -14.42 -1.47 -7.03
N ARG A 74 -14.29 -0.37 -6.30
CA ARG A 74 -14.86 0.94 -6.68
C ARG A 74 -14.11 1.63 -7.84
N ASN A 75 -13.09 1.00 -8.43
CA ASN A 75 -12.25 1.56 -9.50
C ASN A 75 -11.62 2.92 -9.14
N LYS A 76 -11.24 3.13 -7.88
CA LYS A 76 -10.60 4.35 -7.40
C LYS A 76 -9.07 4.33 -7.56
N ILE A 77 -8.46 3.15 -7.59
CA ILE A 77 -7.01 2.96 -7.69
C ILE A 77 -6.63 2.76 -9.16
N ARG A 78 -5.64 3.50 -9.65
CA ARG A 78 -5.07 3.32 -10.99
C ARG A 78 -3.79 2.50 -10.97
N ARG A 79 -2.94 2.75 -9.96
CA ARG A 79 -1.69 2.01 -9.71
C ARG A 79 -1.94 0.96 -8.65
N ILE A 80 -2.52 -0.15 -9.09
CA ILE A 80 -2.96 -1.26 -8.25
C ILE A 80 -1.82 -2.04 -7.59
N ASN A 81 -0.61 -1.93 -8.10
CA ASN A 81 0.53 -2.69 -7.61
C ASN A 81 1.17 -2.12 -6.33
N TYR A 82 0.75 -0.93 -5.85
CA TYR A 82 1.33 -0.34 -4.64
C TYR A 82 0.29 -0.03 -3.56
N LEU A 83 0.51 -0.57 -2.37
CA LEU A 83 -0.17 -0.19 -1.14
C LEU A 83 0.84 0.48 -0.20
N THR A 84 0.55 1.70 0.22
CA THR A 84 1.36 2.45 1.19
C THR A 84 0.65 2.54 2.53
N ILE A 85 1.34 2.25 3.62
CA ILE A 85 0.79 2.32 4.98
C ILE A 85 1.65 3.25 5.83
N CYS A 86 1.04 4.26 6.45
CA CYS A 86 1.63 5.05 7.53
C CYS A 86 1.00 4.57 8.85
N ASP A 87 1.72 3.79 9.63
CA ASP A 87 1.23 3.26 10.91
C ASP A 87 1.50 4.25 12.04
N PHE A 88 0.54 5.14 12.30
CA PHE A 88 0.64 6.16 13.36
C PHE A 88 0.35 5.62 14.76
N SER A 89 0.08 4.34 14.93
CA SER A 89 0.09 3.69 16.25
C SER A 89 1.51 3.55 16.82
N GLN A 90 2.51 3.56 15.94
CA GLN A 90 3.91 3.42 16.32
C GLN A 90 4.56 4.78 16.65
N SER A 91 5.65 4.73 17.45
CA SER A 91 6.52 5.89 17.68
C SER A 91 7.06 6.46 16.36
N SER A 92 7.13 7.78 16.24
CA SER A 92 7.75 8.43 15.08
C SER A 92 9.27 8.20 15.01
N GLY A 93 9.88 7.73 16.08
CA GLY A 93 11.27 7.25 16.12
C GLY A 93 11.47 5.89 15.46
N LYS A 94 10.39 5.21 15.04
CA LYS A 94 10.45 3.94 14.31
C LYS A 94 10.17 4.15 12.82
N LYS A 95 10.62 3.20 12.01
CA LYS A 95 10.27 3.13 10.60
C LYS A 95 8.83 2.62 10.49
N ARG A 96 7.89 3.52 10.32
CA ARG A 96 6.44 3.27 10.36
C ARG A 96 5.71 3.66 9.06
N LEU A 97 6.46 3.93 7.98
CA LEU A 97 5.96 4.02 6.62
C LEU A 97 6.41 2.78 5.87
N TYR A 98 5.47 2.12 5.20
CA TYR A 98 5.66 0.90 4.43
C TYR A 98 5.12 1.11 3.03
N ILE A 99 5.91 0.80 1.99
CA ILE A 99 5.44 0.72 0.61
C ILE A 99 5.57 -0.72 0.17
N ILE A 100 4.44 -1.33 -0.13
CA ILE A 100 4.31 -2.74 -0.46
C ILE A 100 3.99 -2.85 -1.94
N ASP A 101 4.77 -3.64 -2.66
CA ASP A 101 4.53 -4.06 -4.03
C ASP A 101 3.68 -5.34 -3.96
N ILE A 102 2.38 -5.20 -4.20
CA ILE A 102 1.40 -6.27 -4.08
C ILE A 102 1.64 -7.34 -5.15
N GLU A 103 1.93 -6.90 -6.38
CA GLU A 103 2.14 -7.78 -7.52
C GLU A 103 3.36 -8.69 -7.33
N ASN A 104 4.46 -8.12 -6.82
CA ASN A 104 5.71 -8.85 -6.60
C ASN A 104 5.85 -9.36 -5.16
N GLN A 105 4.84 -9.20 -4.30
CA GLN A 105 4.79 -9.66 -2.91
C GLN A 105 6.04 -9.28 -2.11
N ARG A 106 6.42 -8.01 -2.14
CA ARG A 106 7.63 -7.53 -1.48
C ARG A 106 7.46 -6.16 -0.84
N LEU A 107 8.20 -5.92 0.22
CA LEU A 107 8.34 -4.60 0.81
C LEU A 107 9.38 -3.79 0.01
N VAL A 108 8.93 -2.71 -0.65
CA VAL A 108 9.80 -1.82 -1.45
C VAL A 108 10.52 -0.81 -0.57
N THR A 109 9.81 -0.26 0.42
CA THR A 109 10.35 0.78 1.30
C THR A 109 9.81 0.60 2.72
N ASN A 110 10.71 0.67 3.70
CA ASN A 110 10.34 0.83 5.10
C ASN A 110 11.17 1.98 5.69
N THR A 111 10.51 3.07 6.02
CA THR A 111 11.18 4.29 6.46
C THR A 111 10.38 5.08 7.51
N TYR A 112 10.93 6.22 7.91
CA TYR A 112 10.32 7.12 8.88
C TYR A 112 9.27 8.01 8.22
N VAL A 113 8.25 8.39 9.00
CA VAL A 113 7.27 9.40 8.61
C VAL A 113 6.85 10.22 9.81
N ALA A 114 6.86 11.56 9.65
CA ALA A 114 6.37 12.48 10.65
C ALA A 114 4.85 12.68 10.52
N HIS A 115 4.20 12.98 11.64
CA HIS A 115 2.81 13.41 11.73
C HIS A 115 2.70 14.92 12.05
N GLY A 116 1.47 15.43 12.06
CA GLY A 116 1.18 16.83 12.35
C GLY A 116 1.49 17.21 13.80
N LYS A 117 2.01 18.44 14.01
CA LYS A 117 2.49 18.90 15.32
C LYS A 117 1.41 18.89 16.42
N ASN A 118 0.16 19.07 16.04
CA ASN A 118 -0.96 19.03 16.98
C ASN A 118 -1.58 17.62 17.08
N SER A 119 -1.03 16.62 16.38
CA SER A 119 -1.43 15.22 16.56
C SER A 119 -0.78 14.56 17.76
N GLY A 120 0.34 15.08 18.28
CA GLY A 120 1.03 14.55 19.43
C GLY A 120 2.52 14.87 19.43
N GLY A 121 3.24 14.26 20.36
CA GLY A 121 4.70 14.34 20.46
C GLY A 121 5.40 13.24 19.67
N GLU A 122 5.89 12.25 20.39
CA GLU A 122 6.48 11.05 19.81
C GLU A 122 5.42 10.18 19.11
N PHE A 123 4.29 9.98 19.76
CA PHE A 123 3.15 9.25 19.27
C PHE A 123 2.07 10.22 18.75
N ALA A 124 1.42 9.84 17.67
CA ALA A 124 0.21 10.53 17.23
C ALA A 124 -0.97 9.97 18.01
N THR A 125 -1.72 10.83 18.67
CA THR A 125 -2.86 10.45 19.55
C THR A 125 -4.14 11.16 19.17
N THR A 126 -4.05 12.27 18.41
CA THR A 126 -5.20 13.09 18.01
C THR A 126 -5.15 13.39 16.51
N PHE A 127 -6.32 13.36 15.87
CA PHE A 127 -6.45 13.49 14.42
C PHE A 127 -7.62 14.43 14.09
N SER A 128 -7.55 15.11 12.97
CA SER A 128 -8.58 16.06 12.56
C SER A 128 -8.63 16.22 11.05
N ASN A 129 -9.84 16.39 10.53
CA ASN A 129 -10.11 16.78 9.15
C ASN A 129 -10.35 18.32 9.01
N LYS A 130 -10.29 19.07 10.13
CA LYS A 130 -10.56 20.52 10.12
C LYS A 130 -9.39 21.28 9.51
N PRO A 131 -9.63 22.28 8.62
CA PRO A 131 -8.59 23.22 8.20
C PRO A 131 -7.87 23.85 9.40
N GLU A 132 -6.60 24.17 9.21
CA GLU A 132 -5.72 24.83 10.21
C GLU A 132 -5.53 24.07 11.53
N SER A 133 -6.06 22.85 11.67
CA SER A 133 -5.87 22.04 12.88
C SER A 133 -4.41 21.67 13.15
N LEU A 134 -3.57 21.66 12.12
CA LEU A 134 -2.19 21.22 12.15
C LEU A 134 -2.04 19.77 12.64
N GLN A 135 -3.13 18.99 12.53
CA GLN A 135 -3.20 17.58 12.85
C GLN A 135 -3.20 16.75 11.57
N SER A 136 -2.67 15.55 11.64
CA SER A 136 -2.87 14.54 10.60
C SER A 136 -4.32 14.08 10.57
N SER A 137 -4.76 13.55 9.43
CA SER A 137 -6.07 12.92 9.26
C SER A 137 -5.87 11.43 9.00
N LEU A 138 -6.73 10.61 9.61
CA LEU A 138 -6.73 9.16 9.38
C LEU A 138 -7.45 8.81 8.07
N GLY A 139 -7.18 7.61 7.58
CA GLY A 139 -7.97 7.01 6.53
C GLY A 139 -7.23 6.81 5.22
N PHE A 140 -8.00 6.50 4.20
CA PHE A 140 -7.51 6.18 2.86
C PHE A 140 -7.37 7.42 1.99
N TYR A 141 -6.32 7.39 1.18
CA TYR A 141 -6.02 8.42 0.20
C TYR A 141 -5.67 7.78 -1.13
N ILE A 142 -5.98 8.48 -2.21
CA ILE A 142 -5.47 8.18 -3.54
C ILE A 142 -4.40 9.20 -3.89
N THR A 143 -3.21 8.73 -4.22
CA THR A 143 -2.12 9.61 -4.67
C THR A 143 -2.44 10.25 -6.02
N SER A 144 -1.95 11.46 -6.24
CA SER A 144 -2.26 12.23 -7.44
C SER A 144 -0.97 12.74 -8.13
N SER A 145 -1.02 13.93 -8.69
CA SER A 145 0.09 14.57 -9.39
C SER A 145 1.15 15.09 -8.42
N THR A 146 2.38 15.20 -8.92
CA THR A 146 3.48 15.85 -8.25
C THR A 146 3.56 17.33 -8.60
N TYR A 147 4.27 18.10 -7.78
CA TYR A 147 4.66 19.49 -8.07
C TYR A 147 5.95 19.84 -7.32
N ILE A 148 6.59 20.90 -7.72
CA ILE A 148 7.75 21.46 -7.00
C ILE A 148 7.24 22.60 -6.13
N GLY A 149 7.33 22.44 -4.81
CA GLY A 149 6.95 23.44 -3.83
C GLY A 149 8.13 23.87 -2.95
N LYS A 150 7.86 24.56 -1.84
CA LYS A 150 8.89 25.02 -0.89
C LYS A 150 9.69 23.87 -0.24
N HIS A 151 9.16 22.65 -0.27
CA HIS A 151 9.80 21.44 0.23
C HIS A 151 10.37 20.56 -0.90
N GLY A 152 10.61 21.13 -2.09
CA GLY A 152 11.01 20.39 -3.29
C GLY A 152 9.87 19.57 -3.87
N LEU A 153 10.20 18.39 -4.41
CA LEU A 153 9.22 17.48 -5.00
C LEU A 153 8.19 17.07 -3.94
N SER A 154 6.93 17.30 -4.23
CA SER A 154 5.80 17.04 -3.34
C SER A 154 4.71 16.30 -4.11
N LEU A 155 3.99 15.40 -3.41
CA LEU A 155 2.93 14.55 -3.97
C LEU A 155 1.58 14.92 -3.36
N ARG A 156 0.62 15.34 -4.19
CA ARG A 156 -0.76 15.54 -3.76
C ARG A 156 -1.41 14.21 -3.42
N ILE A 157 -2.16 14.19 -2.33
CA ILE A 157 -2.96 13.04 -1.90
C ILE A 157 -4.40 13.48 -1.67
N ASN A 158 -5.35 12.75 -2.25
CA ASN A 158 -6.78 13.03 -2.14
C ASN A 158 -7.37 12.08 -1.09
N GLY A 159 -7.89 12.63 -0.01
CA GLY A 159 -8.61 11.84 0.99
C GLY A 159 -9.94 11.33 0.45
N VAL A 160 -10.24 10.06 0.69
CA VAL A 160 -11.44 9.39 0.16
C VAL A 160 -12.38 8.86 1.25
N ASP A 161 -12.05 9.15 2.53
CA ASP A 161 -12.88 8.84 3.68
C ASP A 161 -13.70 10.08 4.12
N PRO A 162 -15.02 10.17 3.79
CA PRO A 162 -15.85 11.31 4.14
C PRO A 162 -15.88 11.58 5.65
N GLY A 163 -15.64 12.83 6.04
CA GLY A 163 -15.62 13.26 7.44
C GLY A 163 -14.26 13.07 8.13
N TYR A 164 -13.40 12.20 7.62
CA TYR A 164 -12.09 11.89 8.22
C TYR A 164 -10.91 12.54 7.51
N ASN A 165 -10.90 12.58 6.18
CA ASN A 165 -9.79 13.15 5.40
C ASN A 165 -10.21 13.78 4.07
N ASP A 166 -11.48 13.82 3.74
CA ASP A 166 -12.03 14.36 2.49
C ASP A 166 -11.67 15.85 2.26
N LYS A 167 -11.23 16.57 3.29
CA LYS A 167 -10.69 17.93 3.18
C LYS A 167 -9.17 17.99 2.95
N ALA A 168 -8.52 16.87 2.65
CA ALA A 168 -7.08 16.85 2.47
C ALA A 168 -6.58 17.82 1.39
N LEU A 169 -7.30 17.93 0.27
CA LEU A 169 -6.96 18.86 -0.81
C LEU A 169 -7.11 20.32 -0.37
N GLU A 170 -8.22 20.69 0.27
CA GLU A 170 -8.48 22.02 0.86
C GLU A 170 -7.38 22.39 1.87
N ARG A 171 -6.97 21.43 2.68
CA ARG A 171 -5.93 21.57 3.70
C ARG A 171 -4.51 21.52 3.13
N THR A 172 -4.34 21.36 1.81
CA THR A 172 -3.04 21.20 1.15
C THR A 172 -2.17 20.08 1.75
N ILE A 173 -2.79 18.97 2.15
CA ILE A 173 -2.09 17.79 2.68
C ILE A 173 -1.40 17.06 1.53
N VAL A 174 -0.09 16.88 1.66
CA VAL A 174 0.78 16.28 0.64
C VAL A 174 1.82 15.37 1.30
N ILE A 175 2.44 14.48 0.53
CA ILE A 175 3.69 13.83 0.92
C ILE A 175 4.85 14.70 0.42
N HIS A 176 5.79 15.01 1.33
CA HIS A 176 6.98 15.80 0.99
C HIS A 176 8.20 15.38 1.81
N GLY A 177 9.38 15.73 1.32
CA GLY A 177 10.63 15.58 2.08
C GLY A 177 10.74 16.64 3.18
N ALA A 178 11.39 16.29 4.30
CA ALA A 178 11.66 17.24 5.36
C ALA A 178 12.93 16.88 6.14
N ALA A 179 13.81 17.87 6.32
CA ALA A 179 15.07 17.70 7.06
C ALA A 179 14.84 17.32 8.53
N TYR A 180 13.71 17.67 9.13
CA TYR A 180 13.35 17.25 10.50
C TYR A 180 12.94 15.78 10.62
N VAL A 181 12.79 15.06 9.51
CA VAL A 181 12.62 13.60 9.47
C VAL A 181 13.98 13.00 9.14
N ASP A 182 14.81 12.91 10.16
CA ASP A 182 16.19 12.47 10.01
C ASP A 182 16.43 11.15 10.76
N PRO A 183 16.88 10.09 10.07
CA PRO A 183 17.24 8.81 10.69
C PRO A 183 18.28 8.94 11.83
N ALA A 184 19.14 9.97 11.80
CA ALA A 184 20.09 10.23 12.88
C ALA A 184 19.41 10.57 14.21
N ARG A 185 18.23 11.21 14.17
CA ARG A 185 17.43 11.48 15.38
C ARG A 185 16.99 10.18 16.06
N ALA A 186 16.47 9.21 15.28
CA ALA A 186 16.07 7.91 15.82
C ALA A 186 17.25 7.16 16.45
N LYS A 187 18.43 7.20 15.82
CA LYS A 187 19.66 6.61 16.37
C LYS A 187 20.10 7.27 17.68
N ALA A 188 19.82 8.55 17.84
CA ALA A 188 20.08 9.31 19.05
C ALA A 188 18.97 9.17 20.13
N GLY A 189 17.97 8.29 19.91
CA GLY A 189 16.84 8.13 20.82
C GLY A 189 15.85 9.31 20.82
N VAL A 190 15.87 10.13 19.76
CA VAL A 190 15.00 11.31 19.61
C VAL A 190 13.96 11.04 18.54
N PHE A 191 12.69 11.27 18.84
CA PHE A 191 11.61 11.12 17.87
C PHE A 191 11.67 12.18 16.76
N MET A 192 10.99 11.92 15.63
CA MET A 192 10.97 12.79 14.46
C MET A 192 10.33 14.15 14.77
N GLY A 193 10.74 15.17 13.99
CA GLY A 193 10.02 16.44 13.94
C GLY A 193 8.60 16.26 13.42
N ARG A 194 7.82 17.34 13.42
CA ARG A 194 6.38 17.30 13.13
C ARG A 194 6.00 18.31 12.06
N SER A 195 5.14 17.88 11.17
CA SER A 195 4.60 18.70 10.08
C SER A 195 3.40 19.56 10.53
N TRP A 196 2.73 20.21 9.58
CA TRP A 196 1.44 20.86 9.78
C TRP A 196 0.25 19.97 9.42
N GLY A 197 0.44 18.67 9.44
CA GLY A 197 -0.58 17.67 9.14
C GLY A 197 -0.16 16.67 8.04
N CYS A 198 0.76 17.06 7.19
CA CYS A 198 1.27 16.23 6.10
C CYS A 198 2.04 15.00 6.61
N PRO A 199 1.96 13.83 5.94
CA PRO A 199 2.94 12.78 6.12
C PRO A 199 4.27 13.21 5.47
N ALA A 200 5.23 13.65 6.30
CA ALA A 200 6.56 14.07 5.84
C ALA A 200 7.57 12.92 6.00
N VAL A 201 8.41 12.73 4.99
CA VAL A 201 9.40 11.64 4.92
C VAL A 201 10.83 12.18 4.92
N PRO A 202 11.87 11.33 5.12
CA PRO A 202 13.24 11.78 5.01
C PRO A 202 13.51 12.45 3.67
N GLU A 203 14.15 13.62 3.69
CA GLU A 203 14.37 14.44 2.49
C GLU A 203 15.12 13.67 1.40
N LYS A 204 16.14 12.90 1.78
CA LYS A 204 16.95 12.09 0.85
C LYS A 204 16.18 10.95 0.18
N GLU A 205 15.09 10.49 0.78
CA GLU A 205 14.28 9.38 0.29
C GLU A 205 13.01 9.85 -0.44
N SER A 206 12.64 11.12 -0.27
CA SER A 206 11.36 11.66 -0.72
C SER A 206 11.11 11.50 -2.21
N ALA A 207 12.12 11.79 -3.05
CA ALA A 207 11.97 11.66 -4.50
C ALA A 207 11.72 10.21 -4.95
N SER A 208 12.42 9.24 -4.35
CA SER A 208 12.22 7.81 -4.63
C SER A 208 10.82 7.37 -4.20
N ILE A 209 10.43 7.70 -2.96
CA ILE A 209 9.10 7.39 -2.41
C ILE A 209 8.00 7.95 -3.34
N ILE A 210 8.05 9.24 -3.63
CA ILE A 210 7.05 9.94 -4.45
C ILE A 210 6.95 9.33 -5.85
N ASN A 211 8.07 9.07 -6.52
CA ASN A 211 8.08 8.47 -7.85
C ASN A 211 7.53 7.02 -7.85
N THR A 212 7.68 6.30 -6.76
CA THR A 212 7.13 4.94 -6.62
C THR A 212 5.61 4.97 -6.51
N ILE A 213 5.04 5.88 -5.72
CA ILE A 213 3.62 5.82 -5.36
C ILE A 213 2.72 6.87 -6.03
N LYS A 214 3.25 7.79 -6.84
CA LYS A 214 2.45 8.82 -7.52
C LYS A 214 1.42 8.23 -8.50
N GLU A 215 0.44 9.07 -8.91
CA GLU A 215 -0.48 8.79 -10.02
C GLU A 215 -1.47 7.64 -9.78
N GLY A 216 -2.06 7.59 -8.59
CA GLY A 216 -3.24 6.77 -8.36
C GLY A 216 -3.01 5.51 -7.53
N SER A 217 -1.95 5.42 -6.70
CA SER A 217 -1.82 4.33 -5.74
C SER A 217 -2.62 4.59 -4.46
N CYS A 218 -2.86 3.53 -3.69
CA CYS A 218 -3.51 3.59 -2.39
C CYS A 218 -2.50 3.95 -1.29
N LEU A 219 -2.88 4.89 -0.44
CA LEU A 219 -2.19 5.22 0.80
C LEU A 219 -3.17 5.14 1.97
N PHE A 220 -2.80 4.47 3.04
CA PHE A 220 -3.57 4.38 4.27
C PHE A 220 -2.79 4.97 5.45
N ILE A 221 -3.41 5.91 6.16
CA ILE A 221 -2.90 6.43 7.43
C ILE A 221 -3.69 5.78 8.55
N TYR A 222 -3.04 4.82 9.22
CA TYR A 222 -3.63 3.97 10.24
C TYR A 222 -3.38 4.48 11.67
N HIS A 223 -4.38 4.31 12.52
CA HIS A 223 -4.29 4.35 13.98
C HIS A 223 -5.47 3.53 14.53
N PRO A 224 -5.30 2.76 15.63
CA PRO A 224 -6.32 1.87 16.19
C PRO A 224 -7.47 2.60 16.91
N GLY A 225 -7.72 3.85 16.58
CA GLY A 225 -8.80 4.67 17.13
C GLY A 225 -10.18 4.18 16.68
N LYS A 226 -11.00 3.70 17.62
CA LYS A 226 -12.32 3.12 17.35
C LYS A 226 -13.23 4.02 16.53
N ASN A 227 -13.21 5.35 16.75
CA ASN A 227 -14.06 6.29 16.02
C ASN A 227 -13.83 6.25 14.51
N TYR A 228 -12.56 6.13 14.06
CA TYR A 228 -12.25 5.98 12.65
C TYR A 228 -12.61 4.57 12.15
N LEU A 229 -12.12 3.54 12.82
CA LEU A 229 -12.27 2.15 12.35
C LEU A 229 -13.76 1.74 12.23
N LEU A 230 -14.61 2.20 13.14
CA LEU A 230 -16.05 1.92 13.12
C LEU A 230 -16.85 2.87 12.21
N GLY A 231 -16.33 4.06 11.93
CA GLY A 231 -17.06 5.08 11.18
C GLY A 231 -16.64 5.24 9.72
N SER A 232 -15.52 4.63 9.28
CA SER A 232 -15.07 4.70 7.90
C SER A 232 -16.01 3.92 6.98
N LYS A 233 -16.51 4.60 5.93
CA LYS A 233 -17.32 3.96 4.87
C LYS A 233 -16.50 3.13 3.88
N ILE A 234 -15.19 3.25 3.93
CA ILE A 234 -14.30 2.39 3.15
C ILE A 234 -14.12 1.05 3.84
N LEU A 235 -14.10 1.04 5.19
CA LEU A 235 -13.91 -0.18 5.97
C LEU A 235 -15.21 -0.94 6.26
N ASN A 236 -16.36 -0.25 6.24
CA ASN A 236 -17.62 -0.84 6.74
C ASN A 236 -18.79 -0.76 5.73
N GLY A 237 -18.57 -0.26 4.51
CA GLY A 237 -19.57 -0.14 3.45
C GLY A 237 -20.41 1.13 3.49
#